data_b685ba636f1f2b5357b1c8b825261cc1
#
_entry.id   b685ba636f1f2b5357b1c8b825261cc1
#
_cell.length_a   1.000
_cell.length_b   1.000
_cell.length_c   1.000
_cell.angle_alpha   90.00
_cell.angle_beta   90.00
_cell.angle_gamma   90.00
#
_symmetry.space_group_name_H-M   'P 1'
#
loop_
_entity.id
_entity.type
_entity.pdbx_description
1 polymer ?
#
loop_
_entity_poly.entity_id
_entity_poly.type
_entity_poly.pdbx_seq_one_letter_code
_entity_poly.pdbx_strand_id
1 'polypeptide(L)'
;MIKIKKLFPKIISYFFRLEYYFSSRFKYLFLKIKGTNYRKRINLQNNITSIHKSLSKNNYKRLAIFVAFHNPSQIPQSNLNYIKILKKSLFDIVYVHNGHLEKKLIDRLKSIGCFVIIRDNIGQDFGAWKDTISLFQEHKILDKLKWLLLCNDSNFCLGGKNLDSFTTKFNESINTQDLYDFICLNSNFEGSLHYQSYFICLSKNILKMQKFRKFWKEYTPIDNRYHAIRNGEKKFSKTILYNQRPKIMFTSYELNENIKNKLPIDYKYLFKLLPN
;
A
#
# COMPACT_ATOMS: atom_id res chain seq x y z
N MET A 1 -24.74 31.05 -22.25
CA MET A 1 -24.91 30.79 -20.81
C MET A 1 -24.50 29.39 -20.35
N ILE A 2 -24.59 28.33 -21.15
CA ILE A 2 -24.28 26.93 -20.75
C ILE A 2 -22.76 26.69 -20.55
N LYS A 3 -21.86 27.38 -21.26
CA LYS A 3 -20.40 27.21 -21.10
C LYS A 3 -19.86 27.74 -19.76
N ILE A 4 -20.47 28.78 -19.19
CA ILE A 4 -20.01 29.41 -17.93
C ILE A 4 -20.34 28.51 -16.73
N LYS A 5 -21.50 27.84 -16.71
CA LYS A 5 -21.90 26.93 -15.63
C LYS A 5 -20.99 25.69 -15.49
N LYS A 6 -20.32 25.25 -16.57
CA LYS A 6 -19.35 24.15 -16.54
C LYS A 6 -17.93 24.58 -16.12
N LEU A 7 -17.61 25.88 -16.22
CA LEU A 7 -16.30 26.42 -15.88
C LEU A 7 -16.16 26.65 -14.37
N PHE A 8 -17.23 27.03 -13.70
CA PHE A 8 -17.26 27.39 -12.29
C PHE A 8 -16.77 26.26 -11.34
N PRO A 9 -17.25 25.00 -11.48
CA PRO A 9 -16.75 23.90 -10.65
C PRO A 9 -15.27 23.57 -10.89
N LYS A 10 -14.77 23.74 -12.11
CA LYS A 10 -13.35 23.55 -12.44
C LYS A 10 -12.46 24.60 -11.82
N ILE A 11 -12.91 25.86 -11.80
CA ILE A 11 -12.18 26.98 -11.17
C ILE A 11 -12.14 26.81 -9.66
N ILE A 12 -13.26 26.46 -9.02
CA ILE A 12 -13.33 26.17 -7.58
C ILE A 12 -12.42 24.98 -7.23
N SER A 13 -12.46 23.91 -8.00
CA SER A 13 -11.58 22.75 -7.82
C SER A 13 -10.09 23.13 -7.97
N TYR A 14 -9.78 24.05 -8.86
CA TYR A 14 -8.42 24.55 -9.05
C TYR A 14 -7.94 25.40 -7.85
N PHE A 15 -8.79 26.27 -7.30
CA PHE A 15 -8.48 27.04 -6.09
C PHE A 15 -8.29 26.13 -4.86
N PHE A 16 -9.14 25.16 -4.64
CA PHE A 16 -8.97 24.16 -3.57
C PHE A 16 -7.67 23.35 -3.75
N ARG A 17 -7.27 23.04 -4.99
CA ARG A 17 -5.99 22.37 -5.27
C ARG A 17 -4.79 23.28 -4.98
N LEU A 18 -4.88 24.56 -5.26
CA LEU A 18 -3.82 25.52 -4.97
C LEU A 18 -3.66 25.74 -3.46
N GLU A 19 -4.76 25.98 -2.74
CA GLU A 19 -4.75 26.12 -1.28
C GLU A 19 -4.15 24.88 -0.62
N TYR A 20 -4.59 23.71 -1.05
CA TYR A 20 -4.07 22.43 -0.58
C TYR A 20 -2.58 22.25 -0.92
N TYR A 21 -2.15 22.72 -2.06
CA TYR A 21 -0.76 22.68 -2.51
C TYR A 21 0.14 23.57 -1.65
N PHE A 22 -0.29 24.80 -1.36
CA PHE A 22 0.48 25.73 -0.53
C PHE A 22 0.51 25.26 0.94
N SER A 23 -0.61 24.86 1.51
CA SER A 23 -0.67 24.38 2.89
C SER A 23 0.17 23.11 3.11
N SER A 24 0.17 22.20 2.14
CA SER A 24 0.98 20.96 2.24
C SER A 24 2.48 21.23 2.10
N ARG A 25 2.89 22.20 1.27
CA ARG A 25 4.30 22.59 1.17
C ARG A 25 4.80 23.30 2.41
N PHE A 26 3.99 24.17 2.99
CA PHE A 26 4.33 24.87 4.23
C PHE A 26 4.48 23.88 5.41
N LYS A 27 3.53 22.97 5.56
CA LYS A 27 3.64 21.88 6.53
C LYS A 27 4.87 20.98 6.30
N TYR A 28 5.17 20.65 5.04
CA TYR A 28 6.36 19.88 4.68
C TYR A 28 7.65 20.58 5.08
N LEU A 29 7.76 21.88 4.75
CA LEU A 29 8.93 22.70 5.10
C LEU A 29 9.10 22.81 6.63
N PHE A 30 8.00 23.08 7.32
CA PHE A 30 7.98 23.21 8.78
C PHE A 30 8.38 21.91 9.50
N LEU A 31 7.87 20.75 9.04
CA LEU A 31 8.23 19.46 9.59
C LEU A 31 9.68 19.05 9.26
N LYS A 32 10.18 19.45 8.09
CA LYS A 32 11.57 19.25 7.69
C LYS A 32 12.54 20.07 8.57
N ILE A 33 12.14 21.29 8.93
CA ILE A 33 12.92 22.18 9.80
C ILE A 33 12.86 21.73 11.26
N LYS A 34 11.68 21.32 11.77
CA LYS A 34 11.51 20.87 13.16
C LYS A 34 12.08 19.50 13.48
N GLY A 35 12.47 18.70 12.49
CA GLY A 35 13.02 17.35 12.72
C GLY A 35 12.09 16.51 13.58
N THR A 36 10.93 16.10 13.01
CA THR A 36 9.96 15.28 13.74
C THR A 36 10.56 13.93 14.10
N ASN A 37 10.68 13.67 15.38
CA ASN A 37 11.21 12.43 15.95
C ASN A 37 10.10 11.34 15.85
N TYR A 38 9.85 10.80 14.66
CA TYR A 38 8.86 9.71 14.42
C TYR A 38 9.20 8.43 15.18
N ARG A 39 10.47 8.24 15.54
CA ARG A 39 10.98 7.01 16.15
C ARG A 39 10.43 6.70 17.54
N LYS A 40 9.91 7.69 18.29
CA LYS A 40 9.46 7.48 19.68
C LYS A 40 8.09 6.80 19.82
N ARG A 41 7.36 6.54 18.72
CA ARG A 41 5.95 6.15 18.75
C ARG A 41 5.66 4.71 18.29
N ILE A 42 6.70 3.90 18.05
CA ILE A 42 6.51 2.53 17.56
C ILE A 42 6.88 1.54 18.66
N ASN A 43 5.89 0.82 19.16
CA ASN A 43 6.12 -0.28 20.10
C ASN A 43 6.46 -1.57 19.36
N LEU A 44 7.72 -1.64 18.86
CA LEU A 44 8.12 -2.63 17.85
C LEU A 44 9.19 -3.61 18.31
N GLN A 45 9.95 -3.29 19.33
CA GLN A 45 11.11 -4.08 19.74
C GLN A 45 10.76 -5.54 20.02
N ASN A 46 9.55 -5.81 20.56
CA ASN A 46 9.12 -7.17 20.90
C ASN A 46 8.84 -8.07 19.69
N ASN A 47 8.64 -7.50 18.49
CA ASN A 47 8.30 -8.27 17.29
C ASN A 47 9.51 -8.61 16.42
N ILE A 48 10.60 -7.86 16.51
CA ILE A 48 11.77 -8.02 15.61
C ILE A 48 12.41 -9.40 15.73
N THR A 49 12.66 -9.87 16.93
CA THR A 49 13.23 -11.21 17.16
C THR A 49 12.32 -12.30 16.62
N SER A 50 11.01 -12.16 16.83
CA SER A 50 10.01 -13.11 16.32
C SER A 50 9.94 -13.11 14.80
N ILE A 51 10.01 -11.93 14.16
CA ILE A 51 10.09 -11.81 12.70
C ILE A 51 11.36 -12.45 12.15
N HIS A 52 12.51 -12.22 12.76
CA HIS A 52 13.77 -12.88 12.38
C HIS A 52 13.68 -14.41 12.47
N LYS A 53 13.10 -14.91 13.56
CA LYS A 53 12.91 -16.35 13.78
C LYS A 53 11.94 -16.95 12.75
N SER A 54 10.85 -16.27 12.41
CA SER A 54 9.91 -16.70 11.38
C SER A 54 10.59 -16.75 10.01
N LEU A 55 11.27 -15.68 9.60
CA LEU A 55 11.96 -15.61 8.31
C LEU A 55 13.12 -16.62 8.18
N SER A 56 13.76 -17.01 9.29
CA SER A 56 14.78 -18.05 9.24
C SER A 56 14.20 -19.44 8.98
N LYS A 57 12.95 -19.68 9.39
CA LYS A 57 12.21 -20.94 9.18
C LYS A 57 11.44 -20.95 7.85
N ASN A 58 11.08 -19.77 7.34
CA ASN A 58 10.29 -19.62 6.12
C ASN A 58 11.19 -19.70 4.88
N ASN A 59 11.16 -20.83 4.19
CA ASN A 59 11.94 -21.05 2.95
C ASN A 59 11.58 -20.07 1.83
N TYR A 60 10.36 -19.52 1.83
CA TYR A 60 9.89 -18.59 0.80
C TYR A 60 10.38 -17.17 1.01
N LYS A 61 10.74 -16.79 2.24
CA LYS A 61 11.28 -15.46 2.60
C LYS A 61 10.41 -14.31 2.06
N ARG A 62 9.09 -14.41 2.28
CA ARG A 62 8.06 -13.45 1.86
C ARG A 62 7.49 -12.77 3.08
N LEU A 63 7.44 -11.43 3.05
CA LEU A 63 6.88 -10.62 4.13
C LEU A 63 5.90 -9.61 3.57
N ALA A 64 4.75 -9.44 4.22
CA ALA A 64 3.77 -8.42 3.91
C ALA A 64 3.70 -7.39 5.05
N ILE A 65 3.75 -6.11 4.72
CA ILE A 65 3.39 -5.00 5.61
C ILE A 65 1.96 -4.61 5.24
N PHE A 66 1.00 -5.07 6.04
CA PHE A 66 -0.42 -4.76 5.87
C PHE A 66 -0.79 -3.61 6.79
N VAL A 67 -1.05 -2.44 6.22
CA VAL A 67 -1.45 -1.24 6.98
C VAL A 67 -2.97 -1.17 7.05
N ALA A 68 -3.49 -0.93 8.26
CA ALA A 68 -4.92 -0.80 8.50
C ALA A 68 -5.25 0.41 9.39
N PHE A 69 -6.41 1.00 9.12
CA PHE A 69 -7.00 2.05 9.95
C PHE A 69 -8.52 1.83 10.03
N HIS A 70 -8.99 1.24 11.10
CA HIS A 70 -10.40 0.91 11.31
C HIS A 70 -10.82 1.11 12.78
N ASN A 71 -12.07 0.83 13.07
CA ASN A 71 -12.59 0.88 14.43
C ASN A 71 -11.73 0.02 15.37
N PRO A 72 -11.27 0.57 16.53
CA PRO A 72 -10.39 -0.13 17.47
C PRO A 72 -11.01 -1.38 18.13
N SER A 73 -12.33 -1.55 18.07
CA SER A 73 -13.05 -2.67 18.67
C SER A 73 -13.45 -3.79 17.69
N GLN A 74 -13.19 -3.62 16.38
CA GLN A 74 -13.59 -4.59 15.38
C GLN A 74 -12.58 -4.68 14.21
N ILE A 75 -12.14 -5.88 13.83
CA ILE A 75 -11.37 -6.12 12.62
C ILE A 75 -12.36 -6.36 11.47
N PRO A 76 -12.32 -5.56 10.39
CA PRO A 76 -13.17 -5.77 9.22
C PRO A 76 -12.98 -7.17 8.63
N GLN A 77 -14.07 -7.79 8.20
CA GLN A 77 -14.00 -9.13 7.55
C GLN A 77 -13.14 -9.12 6.29
N SER A 78 -13.13 -8.01 5.55
CA SER A 78 -12.26 -7.82 4.39
C SER A 78 -10.77 -7.96 4.75
N ASN A 79 -10.34 -7.43 5.91
CA ASN A 79 -8.96 -7.54 6.37
C ASN A 79 -8.62 -8.99 6.73
N LEU A 80 -9.54 -9.70 7.38
CA LEU A 80 -9.35 -11.13 7.69
C LEU A 80 -9.27 -11.98 6.41
N ASN A 81 -10.09 -11.69 5.41
CA ASN A 81 -10.01 -12.34 4.11
C ASN A 81 -8.66 -12.06 3.42
N TYR A 82 -8.19 -10.82 3.50
CA TYR A 82 -6.90 -10.41 2.95
C TYR A 82 -5.74 -11.18 3.61
N ILE A 83 -5.75 -11.25 4.94
CA ILE A 83 -4.77 -12.04 5.72
C ILE A 83 -4.77 -13.51 5.25
N LYS A 84 -5.95 -14.12 5.04
CA LYS A 84 -6.04 -15.50 4.54
C LYS A 84 -5.35 -15.70 3.20
N ILE A 85 -5.53 -14.75 2.24
CA ILE A 85 -4.86 -14.81 0.93
C ILE A 85 -3.36 -14.74 1.10
N LEU A 86 -2.87 -13.77 1.86
CA LEU A 86 -1.45 -13.59 2.07
C LEU A 86 -0.81 -14.82 2.69
N LYS A 87 -1.51 -15.48 3.61
CA LYS A 87 -1.05 -16.74 4.18
C LYS A 87 -1.07 -17.90 3.19
N LYS A 88 -2.11 -18.03 2.36
CA LYS A 88 -2.15 -18.98 1.24
C LYS A 88 -1.01 -18.75 0.26
N SER A 89 -0.53 -17.50 0.14
CA SER A 89 0.63 -17.11 -0.67
C SER A 89 1.95 -17.16 0.10
N LEU A 90 1.95 -17.78 1.29
CA LEU A 90 3.13 -18.05 2.12
C LEU A 90 3.88 -16.78 2.57
N PHE A 91 3.14 -15.70 2.81
CA PHE A 91 3.68 -14.48 3.42
C PHE A 91 3.60 -14.54 4.95
N ASP A 92 4.70 -14.18 5.61
CA ASP A 92 4.65 -13.67 6.97
C ASP A 92 4.01 -12.28 6.97
N ILE A 93 3.15 -11.98 7.94
CA ILE A 93 2.36 -10.76 7.92
C ILE A 93 2.70 -9.89 9.11
N VAL A 94 3.12 -8.66 8.82
CA VAL A 94 3.23 -7.58 9.80
C VAL A 94 2.00 -6.70 9.63
N TYR A 95 1.05 -6.84 10.56
CA TYR A 95 -0.16 -6.04 10.61
C TYR A 95 0.12 -4.73 11.35
N VAL A 96 0.11 -3.62 10.65
CA VAL A 96 0.37 -2.29 11.20
C VAL A 96 -0.94 -1.56 11.34
N HIS A 97 -1.39 -1.32 12.56
CA HIS A 97 -2.59 -0.55 12.82
C HIS A 97 -2.23 0.91 13.14
N ASN A 98 -2.79 1.83 12.35
CA ASN A 98 -2.70 3.26 12.59
C ASN A 98 -3.75 3.66 13.64
N GLY A 99 -3.31 4.05 14.84
CA GLY A 99 -4.19 4.38 15.96
C GLY A 99 -4.31 3.27 17.00
N HIS A 100 -5.20 3.45 17.95
CA HIS A 100 -5.44 2.49 19.02
C HIS A 100 -6.12 1.21 18.49
N LEU A 101 -5.79 0.06 19.08
CA LEU A 101 -6.45 -1.23 18.84
C LEU A 101 -6.63 -1.94 20.20
N GLU A 102 -7.83 -2.46 20.46
CA GLU A 102 -8.11 -3.18 21.70
C GLU A 102 -7.25 -4.44 21.84
N LYS A 103 -6.82 -4.72 23.07
CA LYS A 103 -5.93 -5.88 23.37
C LYS A 103 -6.47 -7.20 22.83
N LYS A 104 -7.80 -7.44 22.97
CA LYS A 104 -8.44 -8.67 22.46
C LYS A 104 -8.23 -8.87 20.96
N LEU A 105 -8.20 -7.77 20.18
CA LEU A 105 -7.98 -7.84 18.72
C LEU A 105 -6.51 -8.03 18.37
N ILE A 106 -5.62 -7.41 19.17
CA ILE A 106 -4.17 -7.67 19.05
C ILE A 106 -3.90 -9.15 19.27
N ASP A 107 -4.47 -9.73 20.33
CA ASP A 107 -4.29 -11.16 20.66
C ASP A 107 -4.90 -12.06 19.57
N ARG A 108 -6.07 -11.69 19.02
CA ARG A 108 -6.68 -12.38 17.86
C ARG A 108 -5.79 -12.33 16.61
N LEU A 109 -5.21 -11.17 16.29
CA LEU A 109 -4.30 -11.06 15.15
C LEU A 109 -3.05 -11.92 15.35
N LYS A 110 -2.50 -11.94 16.56
CA LYS A 110 -1.35 -12.78 16.92
C LYS A 110 -1.72 -14.28 16.83
N SER A 111 -2.89 -14.68 17.31
CA SER A 111 -3.33 -16.09 17.26
C SER A 111 -3.49 -16.60 15.83
N ILE A 112 -3.86 -15.74 14.88
CA ILE A 112 -3.87 -16.08 13.47
C ILE A 112 -2.50 -15.90 12.80
N GLY A 113 -1.43 -15.66 13.57
CA GLY A 113 -0.03 -15.63 13.15
C GLY A 113 0.38 -14.34 12.44
N CYS A 114 -0.14 -13.20 12.87
CA CYS A 114 0.35 -11.89 12.46
C CYS A 114 1.32 -11.32 13.50
N PHE A 115 2.36 -10.62 13.07
CA PHE A 115 3.11 -9.70 13.91
C PHE A 115 2.34 -8.37 13.96
N VAL A 116 2.04 -7.85 15.14
CA VAL A 116 1.17 -6.67 15.28
C VAL A 116 1.97 -5.47 15.73
N ILE A 117 1.83 -4.38 15.00
CA ILE A 117 2.41 -3.08 15.28
C ILE A 117 1.27 -2.07 15.49
N ILE A 118 1.33 -1.33 16.57
CA ILE A 118 0.41 -0.22 16.83
C ILE A 118 1.22 1.07 16.76
N ARG A 119 0.73 2.04 15.99
CA ARG A 119 1.36 3.35 15.84
C ARG A 119 0.32 4.48 15.70
N ASP A 120 0.72 5.72 15.98
CA ASP A 120 -0.12 6.86 15.67
C ASP A 120 -0.34 7.00 14.16
N ASN A 121 -1.53 7.42 13.74
CA ASN A 121 -1.83 7.64 12.33
C ASN A 121 -1.18 8.93 11.81
N ILE A 122 0.15 8.91 11.64
CA ILE A 122 0.93 10.04 11.10
C ILE A 122 1.43 9.65 9.70
N GLY A 123 1.05 10.44 8.69
CA GLY A 123 1.45 10.22 7.30
C GLY A 123 0.75 9.03 6.64
N GLN A 124 -0.38 8.59 7.19
CA GLN A 124 -1.24 7.54 6.63
C GLN A 124 -0.45 6.25 6.32
N ASP A 125 -0.74 5.59 5.19
CA ASP A 125 -0.11 4.31 4.79
C ASP A 125 1.39 4.47 4.52
N PHE A 126 1.78 5.54 3.81
CA PHE A 126 3.19 5.82 3.54
C PHE A 126 3.99 6.11 4.80
N GLY A 127 3.36 6.72 5.82
CA GLY A 127 3.96 6.88 7.15
C GLY A 127 4.20 5.53 7.84
N ALA A 128 3.21 4.65 7.80
CA ALA A 128 3.29 3.32 8.38
C ALA A 128 4.35 2.45 7.69
N TRP A 129 4.39 2.45 6.35
CA TRP A 129 5.45 1.75 5.60
C TRP A 129 6.82 2.34 5.88
N LYS A 130 6.94 3.68 5.92
CA LYS A 130 8.20 4.35 6.26
C LYS A 130 8.77 3.86 7.58
N ASP A 131 7.96 3.89 8.63
CA ASP A 131 8.37 3.52 9.96
C ASP A 131 8.78 2.04 10.03
N THR A 132 7.94 1.16 9.45
CA THR A 132 8.20 -0.29 9.44
C THR A 132 9.43 -0.65 8.59
N ILE A 133 9.58 -0.06 7.40
CA ILE A 133 10.72 -0.31 6.52
C ILE A 133 12.01 0.23 7.14
N SER A 134 11.98 1.40 7.80
CA SER A 134 13.15 1.93 8.49
C SER A 134 13.67 0.96 9.55
N LEU A 135 12.75 0.39 10.34
CA LEU A 135 13.08 -0.62 11.32
C LEU A 135 13.63 -1.89 10.67
N PHE A 136 13.03 -2.33 9.56
CA PHE A 136 13.54 -3.51 8.83
C PHE A 136 14.92 -3.28 8.24
N GLN A 137 15.26 -2.04 7.86
CA GLN A 137 16.60 -1.67 7.44
C GLN A 137 17.60 -1.73 8.61
N GLU A 138 17.25 -1.13 9.77
CA GLU A 138 18.06 -1.14 10.98
C GLU A 138 18.42 -2.57 11.42
N HIS A 139 17.45 -3.49 11.33
CA HIS A 139 17.61 -4.88 11.77
C HIS A 139 17.96 -5.85 10.63
N LYS A 140 18.35 -5.37 9.45
CA LYS A 140 18.74 -6.18 8.28
C LYS A 140 17.71 -7.22 7.85
N ILE A 141 16.42 -6.97 8.13
CA ILE A 141 15.32 -7.87 7.74
C ILE A 141 15.18 -7.87 6.22
N LEU A 142 15.26 -6.69 5.58
CA LEU A 142 15.10 -6.56 4.12
C LEU A 142 16.10 -7.41 3.34
N ASP A 143 17.30 -7.61 3.86
CA ASP A 143 18.36 -8.38 3.20
C ASP A 143 18.03 -9.87 3.10
N LYS A 144 17.14 -10.35 3.97
CA LYS A 144 16.69 -11.75 4.02
C LYS A 144 15.51 -12.04 3.10
N LEU A 145 14.80 -11.00 2.62
CA LEU A 145 13.56 -11.17 1.87
C LEU A 145 13.82 -11.49 0.40
N LYS A 146 13.00 -12.39 -0.15
CA LYS A 146 12.79 -12.56 -1.59
C LYS A 146 11.72 -11.60 -2.10
N TRP A 147 10.64 -11.42 -1.33
CA TRP A 147 9.53 -10.54 -1.67
C TRP A 147 9.06 -9.74 -0.45
N LEU A 148 8.80 -8.46 -0.65
CA LEU A 148 8.15 -7.56 0.30
C LEU A 148 6.87 -7.03 -0.32
N LEU A 149 5.73 -7.33 0.28
CA LEU A 149 4.44 -6.75 -0.12
C LEU A 149 4.12 -5.55 0.76
N LEU A 150 3.86 -4.41 0.13
CA LEU A 150 3.24 -3.23 0.73
C LEU A 150 1.76 -3.23 0.36
N CYS A 151 0.88 -3.29 1.33
CA CYS A 151 -0.56 -3.28 1.11
C CYS A 151 -1.31 -2.61 2.27
N ASN A 152 -2.56 -2.25 2.03
CA ASN A 152 -3.41 -1.59 3.01
C ASN A 152 -4.87 -2.06 2.90
N ASP A 153 -5.72 -1.57 3.80
CA ASP A 153 -7.14 -1.89 3.89
C ASP A 153 -8.05 -1.05 2.96
N SER A 154 -7.47 -0.24 2.06
CA SER A 154 -8.25 0.53 1.06
C SER A 154 -8.92 -0.36 0.02
N ASN A 155 -8.48 -1.61 -0.13
CA ASN A 155 -9.10 -2.61 -0.98
C ASN A 155 -10.02 -3.53 -0.20
N PHE A 156 -11.29 -3.60 -0.63
CA PHE A 156 -12.23 -4.55 -0.06
C PHE A 156 -11.99 -5.95 -0.61
N CYS A 157 -11.54 -6.85 0.25
CA CYS A 157 -11.42 -8.25 -0.06
C CYS A 157 -12.70 -8.99 0.35
N LEU A 158 -13.64 -9.13 -0.58
CA LEU A 158 -14.96 -9.70 -0.30
C LEU A 158 -14.95 -11.22 -0.08
N GLY A 159 -13.92 -11.91 -0.51
CA GLY A 159 -13.87 -13.38 -0.44
C GLY A 159 -14.52 -14.06 -1.66
N GLY A 160 -14.70 -15.39 -1.58
CA GLY A 160 -15.35 -16.19 -2.63
C GLY A 160 -14.42 -16.72 -3.71
N LYS A 161 -14.97 -17.38 -4.73
CA LYS A 161 -14.23 -18.07 -5.82
C LYS A 161 -13.24 -17.19 -6.58
N ASN A 162 -13.54 -15.89 -6.76
CA ASN A 162 -12.64 -14.94 -7.42
C ASN A 162 -11.33 -14.75 -6.65
N LEU A 163 -11.36 -14.98 -5.35
CA LEU A 163 -10.21 -14.86 -4.47
C LEU A 163 -9.20 -15.99 -4.68
N ASP A 164 -9.69 -17.19 -4.91
CA ASP A 164 -8.83 -18.34 -5.20
C ASP A 164 -8.15 -18.18 -6.56
N SER A 165 -8.87 -17.71 -7.58
CA SER A 165 -8.30 -17.37 -8.89
C SER A 165 -7.22 -16.28 -8.79
N PHE A 166 -7.46 -15.22 -8.01
CA PHE A 166 -6.45 -14.20 -7.74
C PHE A 166 -5.22 -14.79 -7.06
N THR A 167 -5.44 -15.60 -6.02
CA THR A 167 -4.36 -16.22 -5.25
C THR A 167 -3.48 -17.11 -6.14
N THR A 168 -4.10 -17.90 -7.03
CA THR A 168 -3.39 -18.74 -7.99
C THR A 168 -2.52 -17.89 -8.92
N LYS A 169 -3.10 -16.91 -9.62
CA LYS A 169 -2.36 -15.99 -10.52
C LYS A 169 -1.23 -15.24 -9.79
N PHE A 170 -1.48 -14.81 -8.56
CA PHE A 170 -0.47 -14.12 -7.76
C PHE A 170 0.68 -15.05 -7.40
N ASN A 171 0.38 -16.27 -6.97
CA ASN A 171 1.40 -17.27 -6.65
C ASN A 171 2.22 -17.67 -7.87
N GLU A 172 1.60 -17.85 -9.02
CA GLU A 172 2.29 -18.08 -10.29
C GLU A 172 3.27 -16.94 -10.59
N SER A 173 2.81 -15.68 -10.47
CA SER A 173 3.63 -14.50 -10.72
C SER A 173 4.81 -14.36 -9.76
N ILE A 174 4.65 -14.72 -8.48
CA ILE A 174 5.74 -14.70 -7.50
C ILE A 174 6.73 -15.85 -7.72
N ASN A 175 6.26 -17.00 -8.19
CA ASN A 175 7.08 -18.20 -8.38
C ASN A 175 7.89 -18.16 -9.68
N THR A 176 7.48 -17.34 -10.67
CA THR A 176 8.25 -17.07 -11.88
C THR A 176 9.50 -16.27 -11.50
N GLN A 177 10.60 -16.97 -11.18
CA GLN A 177 11.82 -16.34 -10.72
C GLN A 177 12.36 -15.39 -11.81
N ASP A 178 12.71 -14.18 -11.38
CA ASP A 178 13.40 -13.14 -12.18
C ASP A 178 12.65 -12.59 -13.41
N LEU A 179 11.39 -12.96 -13.62
CA LEU A 179 10.59 -12.39 -14.71
C LEU A 179 10.10 -10.97 -14.38
N TYR A 180 9.70 -10.75 -13.13
CA TYR A 180 9.14 -9.48 -12.65
C TYR A 180 9.96 -8.92 -11.50
N ASP A 181 10.18 -7.60 -11.53
CA ASP A 181 10.82 -6.88 -10.42
C ASP A 181 9.78 -6.45 -9.37
N PHE A 182 8.53 -6.25 -9.80
CA PHE A 182 7.41 -6.03 -8.88
C PHE A 182 6.07 -6.46 -9.48
N ILE A 183 5.09 -6.69 -8.58
CA ILE A 183 3.72 -7.05 -8.91
C ILE A 183 2.80 -6.03 -8.27
N CYS A 184 1.83 -5.47 -9.02
CA CYS A 184 0.82 -4.56 -8.51
C CYS A 184 -0.57 -4.95 -9.03
N LEU A 185 -1.64 -4.44 -8.40
CA LEU A 185 -3.00 -4.73 -8.88
C LEU A 185 -3.27 -3.99 -10.17
N ASN A 186 -3.04 -2.69 -10.20
CA ASN A 186 -3.25 -1.85 -11.38
C ASN A 186 -2.33 -0.62 -11.39
N SER A 187 -2.35 0.08 -12.51
CA SER A 187 -1.67 1.34 -12.74
C SER A 187 -2.67 2.43 -13.09
N ASN A 188 -2.29 3.68 -12.93
CA ASN A 188 -3.08 4.85 -13.26
C ASN A 188 -2.22 5.88 -14.01
N PHE A 189 -2.87 6.66 -14.90
CA PHE A 189 -2.25 7.72 -15.70
C PHE A 189 -2.63 9.13 -15.26
N GLU A 190 -3.24 9.32 -14.10
CA GLU A 190 -3.61 10.65 -13.62
C GLU A 190 -2.40 11.57 -13.44
N GLY A 191 -2.13 12.38 -14.47
CA GLY A 191 -0.99 13.31 -14.56
C GLY A 191 0.37 12.69 -14.86
N SER A 192 0.57 11.41 -14.58
CA SER A 192 1.74 10.59 -14.97
C SER A 192 1.46 9.13 -14.65
N LEU A 193 2.11 8.20 -15.36
CA LEU A 193 2.03 6.79 -15.02
C LEU A 193 2.52 6.58 -13.59
N HIS A 194 1.65 5.96 -12.77
CA HIS A 194 2.01 5.50 -11.44
C HIS A 194 1.24 4.21 -11.10
N TYR A 195 1.82 3.45 -10.19
CA TYR A 195 1.24 2.19 -9.72
C TYR A 195 0.50 2.44 -8.42
N GLN A 196 -0.71 1.90 -8.32
CA GLN A 196 -1.55 2.09 -7.15
C GLN A 196 -0.93 1.44 -5.92
N SER A 197 -0.74 2.24 -4.88
CA SER A 197 0.07 1.87 -3.71
C SER A 197 -0.60 0.86 -2.77
N TYR A 198 -1.90 0.63 -2.90
CA TYR A 198 -2.62 -0.26 -2.01
C TYR A 198 -2.26 -1.76 -2.14
N PHE A 199 -1.46 -2.13 -3.16
CA PHE A 199 -0.88 -3.45 -3.31
C PHE A 199 0.34 -3.38 -4.24
N ILE A 200 1.54 -3.40 -3.67
CA ILE A 200 2.80 -3.44 -4.42
C ILE A 200 3.71 -4.49 -3.79
N CYS A 201 3.94 -5.58 -4.51
CA CYS A 201 4.84 -6.65 -4.11
C CYS A 201 6.20 -6.46 -4.80
N LEU A 202 7.23 -6.23 -4.03
CA LEU A 202 8.58 -5.86 -4.46
C LEU A 202 9.53 -7.04 -4.37
N SER A 203 10.27 -7.33 -5.44
CA SER A 203 11.28 -8.39 -5.44
C SER A 203 12.55 -7.99 -4.71
N LYS A 204 13.38 -8.97 -4.40
CA LYS A 204 14.71 -8.78 -3.82
C LYS A 204 15.57 -7.79 -4.61
N ASN A 205 15.43 -7.74 -5.95
CA ASN A 205 16.17 -6.81 -6.79
C ASN A 205 15.87 -5.37 -6.41
N ILE A 206 14.59 -5.00 -6.24
CA ILE A 206 14.20 -3.66 -5.77
C ILE A 206 14.67 -3.38 -4.34
N LEU A 207 14.53 -4.35 -3.44
CA LEU A 207 14.91 -4.17 -2.03
C LEU A 207 16.41 -3.90 -1.85
N LYS A 208 17.26 -4.40 -2.75
CA LYS A 208 18.70 -4.14 -2.77
C LYS A 208 19.08 -2.78 -3.35
N MET A 209 18.20 -2.12 -4.10
CA MET A 209 18.54 -0.84 -4.72
C MET A 209 18.84 0.24 -3.70
N GLN A 210 19.93 0.96 -3.89
CA GLN A 210 20.28 2.11 -3.05
C GLN A 210 19.17 3.19 -3.10
N LYS A 211 18.55 3.42 -4.28
CA LYS A 211 17.45 4.37 -4.44
C LYS A 211 16.20 4.00 -3.63
N PHE A 212 15.91 2.70 -3.42
CA PHE A 212 14.83 2.24 -2.55
C PHE A 212 15.10 2.62 -1.09
N ARG A 213 16.30 2.31 -0.59
CA ARG A 213 16.72 2.66 0.77
C ARG A 213 16.73 4.17 0.99
N LYS A 214 17.26 4.92 0.01
CA LYS A 214 17.30 6.39 0.03
C LYS A 214 15.90 6.99 0.06
N PHE A 215 14.97 6.50 -0.79
CA PHE A 215 13.59 6.97 -0.80
C PHE A 215 12.95 6.89 0.59
N TRP A 216 13.01 5.72 1.22
CA TRP A 216 12.41 5.54 2.55
C TRP A 216 13.14 6.32 3.64
N LYS A 217 14.45 6.50 3.54
CA LYS A 217 15.21 7.35 4.45
C LYS A 217 14.77 8.82 4.37
N GLU A 218 14.54 9.33 3.17
CA GLU A 218 14.23 10.73 2.90
C GLU A 218 12.73 11.05 2.96
N TYR A 219 11.85 10.06 2.84
CA TYR A 219 10.42 10.29 2.89
C TYR A 219 10.02 10.84 4.27
N THR A 220 9.37 12.01 4.27
CA THR A 220 8.84 12.65 5.49
C THR A 220 7.33 12.45 5.54
N PRO A 221 6.80 11.66 6.48
CA PRO A 221 5.37 11.46 6.65
C PRO A 221 4.66 12.76 7.05
N ILE A 222 3.57 13.08 6.40
CA ILE A 222 2.73 14.24 6.69
C ILE A 222 1.27 13.80 6.63
N ASP A 223 0.45 14.24 7.60
CA ASP A 223 -0.99 13.99 7.65
C ASP A 223 -1.74 14.79 6.58
N ASN A 224 -1.49 14.41 5.34
CA ASN A 224 -2.11 15.03 4.21
C ASN A 224 -2.17 14.02 3.06
N ARG A 225 -3.40 13.67 2.62
CA ARG A 225 -3.63 12.70 1.54
C ARG A 225 -2.94 13.08 0.24
N TYR A 226 -2.94 14.37 -0.11
CA TYR A 226 -2.27 14.86 -1.33
C TYR A 226 -0.76 14.68 -1.25
N HIS A 227 -0.16 14.89 -0.07
CA HIS A 227 1.26 14.62 0.16
C HIS A 227 1.57 13.12 -0.01
N ALA A 228 0.74 12.24 0.58
CA ALA A 228 0.91 10.79 0.44
C ALA A 228 0.85 10.35 -1.04
N ILE A 229 -0.08 10.88 -1.82
CA ILE A 229 -0.19 10.60 -3.26
C ILE A 229 1.02 11.15 -4.01
N ARG A 230 1.38 12.43 -3.83
CA ARG A 230 2.41 13.11 -4.63
C ARG A 230 3.82 12.67 -4.26
N ASN A 231 4.15 12.74 -2.98
CA ASN A 231 5.51 12.46 -2.46
C ASN A 231 5.70 11.00 -2.05
N GLY A 232 4.60 10.27 -1.81
CA GLY A 232 4.57 8.85 -1.63
C GLY A 232 4.38 8.12 -2.97
N GLU A 233 3.15 7.85 -3.37
CA GLU A 233 2.80 6.95 -4.48
C GLU A 233 3.41 7.36 -5.82
N LYS A 234 3.19 8.60 -6.29
CA LYS A 234 3.71 9.06 -7.59
C LYS A 234 5.23 9.15 -7.59
N LYS A 235 5.84 9.68 -6.51
CA LYS A 235 7.29 9.77 -6.39
C LYS A 235 7.94 8.39 -6.26
N PHE A 236 7.35 7.46 -5.50
CA PHE A 236 7.82 6.08 -5.39
C PHE A 236 7.78 5.39 -6.76
N SER A 237 6.65 5.47 -7.47
CA SER A 237 6.52 4.93 -8.81
C SER A 237 7.59 5.49 -9.77
N LYS A 238 7.77 6.81 -9.79
CA LYS A 238 8.73 7.48 -10.67
C LYS A 238 10.19 7.14 -10.32
N THR A 239 10.56 7.09 -9.04
CA THR A 239 11.96 6.95 -8.64
C THR A 239 12.40 5.51 -8.50
N ILE A 240 11.49 4.61 -8.12
CA ILE A 240 11.82 3.21 -7.82
C ILE A 240 11.33 2.26 -8.93
N LEU A 241 10.09 2.42 -9.39
CA LEU A 241 9.43 1.44 -10.25
C LEU A 241 9.55 1.72 -11.75
N TYR A 242 9.88 2.95 -12.15
CA TYR A 242 9.78 3.42 -13.55
C TYR A 242 10.49 2.50 -14.56
N ASN A 243 11.72 2.09 -14.32
CA ASN A 243 12.49 1.25 -15.24
C ASN A 243 12.56 -0.22 -14.78
N GLN A 244 11.55 -0.66 -14.04
CA GLN A 244 11.48 -2.03 -13.55
C GLN A 244 10.43 -2.81 -14.35
N ARG A 245 10.50 -4.14 -14.30
CA ARG A 245 9.59 -5.04 -15.01
C ARG A 245 8.33 -5.29 -14.15
N PRO A 246 7.18 -4.67 -14.48
CA PRO A 246 5.94 -4.86 -13.74
C PRO A 246 5.22 -6.14 -14.13
N LYS A 247 4.52 -6.77 -13.16
CA LYS A 247 3.34 -7.57 -13.41
C LYS A 247 2.13 -6.81 -12.90
N ILE A 248 1.26 -6.37 -13.79
CA ILE A 248 -0.03 -5.77 -13.45
C ILE A 248 -1.07 -6.88 -13.44
N MET A 249 -1.75 -7.07 -12.30
CA MET A 249 -2.70 -8.18 -12.11
C MET A 249 -4.02 -7.92 -12.82
N PHE A 250 -4.45 -6.64 -12.86
CA PHE A 250 -5.68 -6.21 -13.50
C PHE A 250 -5.40 -5.00 -14.37
N THR A 251 -5.61 -5.12 -15.67
CA THR A 251 -5.61 -3.97 -16.55
C THR A 251 -6.96 -3.24 -16.42
N SER A 252 -6.98 -1.94 -16.65
CA SER A 252 -8.24 -1.16 -16.65
C SER A 252 -9.24 -1.72 -17.68
N TYR A 253 -8.74 -2.25 -18.78
CA TYR A 253 -9.55 -2.91 -19.80
C TYR A 253 -10.24 -4.18 -19.26
N GLU A 254 -9.49 -5.10 -18.65
CA GLU A 254 -10.04 -6.34 -18.07
C GLU A 254 -11.05 -6.04 -16.96
N LEU A 255 -10.81 -5.01 -16.14
CA LEU A 255 -11.73 -4.57 -15.10
C LEU A 255 -13.03 -4.05 -15.72
N ASN A 256 -12.94 -3.22 -16.74
CA ASN A 256 -14.12 -2.67 -17.42
C ASN A 256 -14.95 -3.78 -18.10
N GLU A 257 -14.33 -4.72 -18.79
CA GLU A 257 -15.03 -5.85 -19.41
C GLU A 257 -15.68 -6.77 -18.37
N ASN A 258 -15.01 -7.08 -17.27
CA ASN A 258 -15.57 -7.88 -16.19
C ASN A 258 -16.76 -7.19 -15.50
N ILE A 259 -16.71 -5.86 -15.32
CA ILE A 259 -17.81 -5.09 -14.75
C ILE A 259 -18.97 -5.02 -15.73
N LYS A 260 -18.73 -4.69 -17.01
CA LYS A 260 -19.76 -4.63 -18.05
C LYS A 260 -20.52 -5.95 -18.19
N ASN A 261 -19.83 -7.08 -18.09
CA ASN A 261 -20.43 -8.40 -18.23
C ASN A 261 -21.25 -8.84 -17.01
N LYS A 262 -21.03 -8.25 -15.84
CA LYS A 262 -21.73 -8.59 -14.59
C LYS A 262 -22.85 -7.62 -14.23
N LEU A 263 -22.91 -6.44 -14.84
CA LEU A 263 -23.95 -5.46 -14.57
C LEU A 263 -25.22 -5.75 -15.39
N PRO A 264 -26.42 -5.52 -14.83
CA PRO A 264 -27.67 -5.50 -15.59
C PRO A 264 -27.57 -4.57 -16.81
N ILE A 265 -28.33 -4.86 -17.84
CA ILE A 265 -28.32 -4.14 -19.15
C ILE A 265 -28.41 -2.62 -18.96
N ASP A 266 -29.22 -2.16 -18.01
CA ASP A 266 -29.50 -0.74 -17.75
C ASP A 266 -28.27 0.03 -17.26
N TYR A 267 -27.32 -0.62 -16.59
CA TYR A 267 -26.08 0.00 -16.14
C TYR A 267 -24.97 0.04 -17.20
N LYS A 268 -25.10 -0.72 -18.29
CA LYS A 268 -24.12 -0.69 -19.40
C LYS A 268 -24.08 0.68 -20.10
N TYR A 269 -25.11 1.47 -19.99
CA TYR A 269 -25.17 2.85 -20.52
C TYR A 269 -24.23 3.81 -19.78
N LEU A 270 -24.02 3.63 -18.49
CA LEU A 270 -23.16 4.51 -17.69
C LEU A 270 -21.69 4.43 -18.11
N PHE A 271 -21.24 3.28 -18.60
CA PHE A 271 -19.86 3.10 -19.07
C PHE A 271 -19.57 3.73 -20.44
N LYS A 272 -20.60 4.02 -21.26
CA LYS A 272 -20.44 4.80 -22.50
C LYS A 272 -20.17 6.28 -22.27
N LEU A 273 -20.39 6.78 -21.06
CA LEU A 273 -20.20 8.18 -20.66
C LEU A 273 -18.87 8.44 -19.97
N LEU A 274 -18.10 7.40 -19.65
CA LEU A 274 -16.75 7.54 -19.10
C LEU A 274 -15.78 7.82 -20.26
N PRO A 275 -14.95 8.87 -20.17
CA PRO A 275 -13.92 9.10 -21.19
C PRO A 275 -12.95 7.93 -21.20
N ASN A 276 -12.59 7.48 -22.41
CA ASN A 276 -11.59 6.47 -22.66
C ASN A 276 -10.24 6.84 -22.05
#